data_de72b5d9b48022c52ef08ad149037d80
#
_entry.id   de72b5d9b48022c52ef08ad149037d80
#
_cell.length_a   1.000
_cell.length_b   1.000
_cell.length_c   1.000
_cell.angle_alpha   90.00
_cell.angle_beta   90.00
_cell.angle_gamma   90.00
#
_symmetry.space_group_name_H-M   'P 1'
#
loop_
_entity.id
_entity.type
_entity.pdbx_description
1 polymer ?
#
loop_
_entity_poly.entity_id
_entity_poly.type
_entity_poly.pdbx_seq_one_letter_code
_entity_poly.pdbx_strand_id
1 'polypeptide(L)'
;MNYKESIEQTKQGFEESFRVGAYYNKQTRDDMHLELILRCIQVEPGMRILDLGTGSGYLAFPFADKYKQVEVVGLDIVEKTLEENQREAELEGINNLRFVSYDGMDFPFDDNSFDIVITRYALHHFPAITDTFREISRVLKNNGVFFLSDPTPNDDDVERFVDEYMQMKKDGHIKFYTKDEWKKMGNLVALMYIDDFETNIRFPRKKDTALEFDDIISRHNEAVIRGYEVEIIEDEIWISEKVNNLLFRKNK
;
A
#
# COMPACT_ATOMS: atom_id res chain seq x y z
N MET A 1 -11.30 -5.35 -17.93
CA MET A 1 -10.33 -4.24 -18.03
C MET A 1 -8.98 -4.87 -18.27
N ASN A 2 -8.17 -4.40 -19.23
CA ASN A 2 -6.82 -4.93 -19.38
C ASN A 2 -5.89 -4.26 -18.36
N TYR A 3 -4.73 -4.85 -18.07
CA TYR A 3 -3.81 -4.34 -17.02
C TYR A 3 -3.37 -2.89 -17.27
N LYS A 4 -3.11 -2.51 -18.51
CA LYS A 4 -2.70 -1.15 -18.86
C LYS A 4 -3.78 -0.11 -18.58
N GLU A 5 -5.04 -0.44 -18.85
CA GLU A 5 -6.17 0.44 -18.54
C GLU A 5 -6.34 0.61 -17.03
N SER A 6 -6.15 -0.47 -16.25
CA SER A 6 -6.22 -0.42 -14.79
C SER A 6 -5.10 0.43 -14.20
N ILE A 7 -3.85 0.24 -14.67
CA ILE A 7 -2.69 1.04 -14.24
C ILE A 7 -2.90 2.53 -14.56
N GLU A 8 -3.37 2.83 -15.76
CA GLU A 8 -3.64 4.22 -16.17
C GLU A 8 -4.74 4.87 -15.32
N GLN A 9 -5.80 4.12 -15.01
CA GLN A 9 -6.86 4.60 -14.10
C GLN A 9 -6.30 4.89 -12.70
N THR A 10 -5.47 4.01 -12.16
CA THR A 10 -4.80 4.20 -10.87
C THR A 10 -3.91 5.45 -10.91
N LYS A 11 -3.08 5.58 -11.94
CA LYS A 11 -2.18 6.74 -12.12
C LYS A 11 -2.97 8.05 -12.13
N GLN A 12 -4.02 8.16 -12.94
CA GLN A 12 -4.87 9.35 -13.06
C GLN A 12 -5.59 9.68 -11.73
N GLY A 13 -6.11 8.67 -11.03
CA GLY A 13 -6.78 8.84 -9.75
C GLY A 13 -5.85 9.41 -8.68
N PHE A 14 -4.62 8.91 -8.60
CA PHE A 14 -3.62 9.43 -7.67
C PHE A 14 -3.08 10.81 -8.08
N GLU A 15 -2.80 11.06 -9.35
CA GLU A 15 -2.40 12.39 -9.84
C GLU A 15 -3.43 13.45 -9.46
N GLU A 16 -4.73 13.17 -9.61
CA GLU A 16 -5.79 14.08 -9.20
C GLU A 16 -5.82 14.25 -7.68
N SER A 17 -5.70 13.19 -6.91
CA SER A 17 -5.65 13.24 -5.44
C SER A 17 -4.50 14.11 -4.92
N PHE A 18 -3.32 13.98 -5.52
CA PHE A 18 -2.17 14.84 -5.18
C PHE A 18 -2.38 16.29 -5.58
N ARG A 19 -3.01 16.54 -6.73
CA ARG A 19 -3.29 17.90 -7.23
C ARG A 19 -4.21 18.69 -6.30
N VAL A 20 -5.22 18.05 -5.71
CA VAL A 20 -6.18 18.70 -4.80
C VAL A 20 -5.70 18.82 -3.35
N GLY A 21 -4.43 18.57 -3.08
CA GLY A 21 -3.79 18.88 -1.81
C GLY A 21 -3.58 17.71 -0.86
N ALA A 22 -3.34 16.53 -1.39
CA ALA A 22 -2.90 15.36 -0.63
C ALA A 22 -3.81 15.00 0.56
N TYR A 23 -5.13 15.18 0.39
CA TYR A 23 -6.11 14.86 1.44
C TYR A 23 -5.93 13.44 1.96
N TYR A 24 -5.72 12.47 1.06
CA TYR A 24 -5.49 11.07 1.41
C TYR A 24 -4.26 10.85 2.31
N ASN A 25 -3.13 11.49 2.01
CA ASN A 25 -1.90 11.32 2.80
C ASN A 25 -2.04 11.82 4.24
N LYS A 26 -2.87 12.84 4.47
CA LYS A 26 -3.14 13.34 5.82
C LYS A 26 -4.07 12.41 6.60
N GLN A 27 -5.01 11.75 5.92
CA GLN A 27 -5.99 10.87 6.54
C GLN A 27 -5.43 9.50 6.89
N THR A 28 -4.48 9.00 6.11
CA THR A 28 -3.86 7.68 6.32
C THR A 28 -2.55 7.75 7.12
N ARG A 29 -2.13 8.96 7.54
CA ARG A 29 -0.95 9.11 8.38
C ARG A 29 -1.24 8.60 9.79
N ASP A 30 -0.43 7.64 10.23
CA ASP A 30 -0.52 7.03 11.55
C ASP A 30 0.89 6.80 12.11
N ASP A 31 1.32 7.69 12.99
CA ASP A 31 2.67 7.64 13.55
C ASP A 31 2.88 6.41 14.47
N MET A 32 1.82 5.89 15.11
CA MET A 32 1.89 4.65 15.89
C MET A 32 2.08 3.43 14.98
N HIS A 33 1.34 3.36 13.88
CA HIS A 33 1.52 2.29 12.89
C HIS A 33 2.92 2.34 12.27
N LEU A 34 3.43 3.53 11.91
CA LEU A 34 4.79 3.71 11.43
C LEU A 34 5.84 3.17 12.42
N GLU A 35 5.69 3.49 13.72
CA GLU A 35 6.60 2.95 14.75
C GLU A 35 6.56 1.42 14.84
N LEU A 36 5.38 0.81 14.75
CA LEU A 36 5.26 -0.66 14.73
C LEU A 36 5.99 -1.26 13.54
N ILE A 37 5.82 -0.69 12.34
CA ILE A 37 6.53 -1.13 11.12
C ILE A 37 8.04 -1.01 11.30
N LEU A 38 8.53 0.14 11.77
CA LEU A 38 9.96 0.37 12.00
C LEU A 38 10.57 -0.54 13.09
N ARG A 39 9.77 -1.12 13.97
CA ARG A 39 10.21 -2.06 15.01
C ARG A 39 10.20 -3.51 14.55
N CYS A 40 9.24 -3.90 13.69
CA CYS A 40 9.13 -5.29 13.25
C CYS A 40 10.14 -5.66 12.15
N ILE A 41 10.71 -4.68 11.46
CA ILE A 41 11.69 -4.90 10.38
C ILE A 41 13.11 -4.69 10.93
N GLN A 42 13.93 -5.76 10.87
CA GLN A 42 15.33 -5.69 11.25
C GLN A 42 16.15 -5.10 10.09
N VAL A 43 16.80 -3.97 10.34
CA VAL A 43 17.61 -3.25 9.36
C VAL A 43 19.05 -3.18 9.82
N GLU A 44 19.97 -3.62 8.97
CA GLU A 44 21.42 -3.62 9.23
C GLU A 44 22.13 -2.62 8.30
N PRO A 45 23.27 -2.04 8.70
CA PRO A 45 24.07 -1.18 7.84
C PRO A 45 24.44 -1.85 6.51
N GLY A 46 24.36 -1.09 5.42
CA GLY A 46 24.66 -1.55 4.07
C GLY A 46 23.52 -2.27 3.36
N MET A 47 22.37 -2.47 4.01
CA MET A 47 21.18 -3.01 3.35
C MET A 47 20.58 -2.04 2.35
N ARG A 48 19.86 -2.59 1.37
CA ARG A 48 19.04 -1.86 0.40
C ARG A 48 17.57 -2.17 0.61
N ILE A 49 16.76 -1.13 0.70
CA ILE A 49 15.33 -1.21 0.98
C ILE A 49 14.56 -0.65 -0.23
N LEU A 50 13.57 -1.41 -0.71
CA LEU A 50 12.61 -0.95 -1.72
C LEU A 50 11.27 -0.65 -1.04
N ASP A 51 10.77 0.57 -1.18
CA ASP A 51 9.41 0.97 -0.81
C ASP A 51 8.53 0.95 -2.07
N LEU A 52 7.72 -0.10 -2.21
CA LEU A 52 6.88 -0.37 -3.38
C LEU A 52 5.51 0.32 -3.24
N GLY A 53 5.14 1.13 -4.23
CA GLY A 53 3.98 2.00 -4.15
C GLY A 53 4.22 3.10 -3.10
N THR A 54 5.38 3.74 -3.19
CA THR A 54 5.87 4.67 -2.15
C THR A 54 4.98 5.89 -1.95
N GLY A 55 4.19 6.26 -2.96
CA GLY A 55 3.33 7.44 -2.93
C GLY A 55 4.08 8.69 -2.47
N SER A 56 3.63 9.30 -1.38
CA SER A 56 4.29 10.46 -0.75
C SER A 56 5.53 10.14 0.09
N GLY A 57 6.05 8.92 0.01
CA GLY A 57 7.22 8.53 0.78
C GLY A 57 6.97 8.25 2.26
N TYR A 58 5.75 7.91 2.65
CA TYR A 58 5.38 7.69 4.05
C TYR A 58 6.27 6.69 4.79
N LEU A 59 6.76 5.63 4.12
CA LEU A 59 7.75 4.71 4.66
C LEU A 59 9.17 5.10 4.26
N ALA A 60 9.39 5.52 3.00
CA ALA A 60 10.71 5.80 2.47
C ALA A 60 11.48 6.86 3.27
N PHE A 61 10.87 7.99 3.58
CA PHE A 61 11.51 9.07 4.35
C PHE A 61 11.91 8.62 5.77
N PRO A 62 11.02 8.05 6.60
CA PRO A 62 11.38 7.60 7.94
C PRO A 62 12.45 6.50 7.96
N PHE A 63 12.42 5.56 6.99
CA PHE A 63 13.46 4.54 6.90
C PHE A 63 14.82 5.16 6.55
N ALA A 64 14.88 6.08 5.59
CA ALA A 64 16.12 6.77 5.21
C ALA A 64 16.64 7.69 6.32
N ASP A 65 15.75 8.36 7.03
CA ASP A 65 16.13 9.22 8.15
C ASP A 65 16.67 8.43 9.34
N LYS A 66 15.99 7.36 9.72
CA LYS A 66 16.37 6.53 10.86
C LYS A 66 17.64 5.71 10.61
N TYR A 67 17.83 5.21 9.38
CA TYR A 67 18.91 4.29 9.03
C TYR A 67 19.86 4.93 8.00
N LYS A 68 20.75 5.82 8.45
CA LYS A 68 21.65 6.59 7.57
C LYS A 68 22.66 5.76 6.76
N GLN A 69 22.87 4.48 7.12
CA GLN A 69 23.82 3.57 6.47
C GLN A 69 23.14 2.55 5.54
N VAL A 70 21.89 2.78 5.13
CA VAL A 70 21.18 1.97 4.15
C VAL A 70 20.83 2.80 2.93
N GLU A 71 20.61 2.17 1.80
CA GLU A 71 20.02 2.81 0.61
C GLU A 71 18.51 2.52 0.60
N VAL A 72 17.68 3.56 0.51
CA VAL A 72 16.22 3.44 0.36
C VAL A 72 15.83 3.89 -1.03
N VAL A 73 15.00 3.09 -1.70
CA VAL A 73 14.47 3.39 -3.04
C VAL A 73 12.94 3.36 -2.98
N GLY A 74 12.30 4.50 -3.25
CA GLY A 74 10.85 4.57 -3.45
C GLY A 74 10.50 4.27 -4.91
N LEU A 75 9.59 3.32 -5.15
CA LEU A 75 9.11 2.94 -6.48
C LEU A 75 7.62 3.23 -6.60
N ASP A 76 7.22 3.97 -7.64
CA ASP A 76 5.81 4.30 -7.91
C ASP A 76 5.58 4.55 -9.40
N ILE A 77 4.31 4.54 -9.82
CA ILE A 77 3.88 4.85 -11.20
C ILE A 77 3.62 6.35 -11.42
N VAL A 78 3.48 7.15 -10.36
CA VAL A 78 3.12 8.56 -10.40
C VAL A 78 4.37 9.45 -10.38
N GLU A 79 4.94 9.71 -11.56
CA GLU A 79 6.21 10.43 -11.73
C GLU A 79 6.24 11.79 -11.01
N LYS A 80 5.15 12.55 -11.10
CA LYS A 80 5.08 13.89 -10.49
C LYS A 80 5.27 13.86 -8.99
N THR A 81 4.68 12.87 -8.31
CA THR A 81 4.85 12.70 -6.86
C THR A 81 6.28 12.33 -6.51
N LEU A 82 6.91 11.47 -7.33
CA LEU A 82 8.32 11.09 -7.13
C LEU A 82 9.26 12.27 -7.32
N GLU A 83 8.99 13.17 -8.28
CA GLU A 83 9.76 14.40 -8.45
C GLU A 83 9.63 15.34 -7.24
N GLU A 84 8.44 15.45 -6.65
CA GLU A 84 8.20 16.24 -5.45
C GLU A 84 8.94 15.65 -4.25
N ASN A 85 8.83 14.33 -4.04
CA ASN A 85 9.56 13.61 -3.00
C ASN A 85 11.09 13.72 -3.16
N GLN A 86 11.60 13.63 -4.39
CA GLN A 86 13.04 13.76 -4.65
C GLN A 86 13.54 15.17 -4.26
N ARG A 87 12.79 16.23 -4.59
CA ARG A 87 13.12 17.59 -4.16
C ARG A 87 13.08 17.76 -2.64
N GLU A 88 12.09 17.14 -1.99
CA GLU A 88 11.97 17.17 -0.53
C GLU A 88 13.18 16.47 0.12
N ALA A 89 13.57 15.29 -0.37
CA ALA A 89 14.74 14.58 0.11
C ALA A 89 16.05 15.42 -0.05
N GLU A 90 16.20 16.12 -1.18
CA GLU A 90 17.33 17.02 -1.43
C GLU A 90 17.36 18.23 -0.48
N LEU A 91 16.19 18.86 -0.25
CA LEU A 91 16.04 19.99 0.68
C LEU A 91 16.34 19.61 2.12
N GLU A 92 15.95 18.40 2.54
CA GLU A 92 16.20 17.87 3.88
C GLU A 92 17.59 17.23 4.03
N GLY A 93 18.38 17.15 2.94
CA GLY A 93 19.72 16.57 2.95
C GLY A 93 19.73 15.05 3.17
N ILE A 94 18.67 14.36 2.77
CA ILE A 94 18.56 12.89 2.86
C ILE A 94 19.22 12.25 1.64
N ASN A 95 20.53 11.98 1.74
CA ASN A 95 21.33 11.53 0.61
C ASN A 95 21.27 10.03 0.32
N ASN A 96 20.66 9.24 1.19
CA ASN A 96 20.49 7.79 1.09
C ASN A 96 19.09 7.38 0.60
N LEU A 97 18.31 8.33 0.07
CA LEU A 97 16.96 8.13 -0.47
C LEU A 97 16.91 8.59 -1.93
N ARG A 98 16.33 7.79 -2.79
CA ARG A 98 16.01 8.15 -4.17
C ARG A 98 14.68 7.57 -4.60
N PHE A 99 14.09 8.16 -5.63
CA PHE A 99 12.80 7.74 -6.16
C PHE A 99 12.93 7.33 -7.63
N VAL A 100 12.19 6.29 -8.02
CA VAL A 100 12.23 5.69 -9.36
C VAL A 100 10.81 5.47 -9.85
N SER A 101 10.50 5.91 -11.05
CA SER A 101 9.23 5.60 -11.72
C SER A 101 9.34 4.30 -12.52
N TYR A 102 8.20 3.61 -12.72
CA TYR A 102 8.10 2.43 -13.55
C TYR A 102 6.74 2.34 -14.26
N ASP A 103 6.55 1.36 -15.10
CA ASP A 103 5.35 1.19 -15.93
C ASP A 103 4.16 0.51 -15.22
N GLY A 104 4.34 0.10 -13.95
CA GLY A 104 3.34 -0.62 -13.17
C GLY A 104 3.39 -2.14 -13.34
N MET A 105 4.34 -2.67 -14.10
CA MET A 105 4.50 -4.11 -14.38
C MET A 105 5.87 -4.63 -13.97
N ASP A 106 6.92 -4.21 -14.68
CA ASP A 106 8.27 -4.72 -14.51
C ASP A 106 9.10 -3.78 -13.62
N PHE A 107 9.68 -4.31 -12.54
CA PHE A 107 10.53 -3.49 -11.67
C PHE A 107 11.89 -3.25 -12.35
N PRO A 108 12.34 -1.97 -12.49
CA PRO A 108 13.56 -1.63 -13.22
C PRO A 108 14.83 -1.89 -12.38
N PHE A 109 14.91 -3.07 -11.78
CA PHE A 109 16.00 -3.49 -10.92
C PHE A 109 16.46 -4.90 -11.26
N ASP A 110 17.74 -5.17 -11.01
CA ASP A 110 18.33 -6.49 -11.18
C ASP A 110 17.79 -7.49 -10.15
N ASP A 111 17.92 -8.78 -10.47
CA ASP A 111 17.62 -9.87 -9.56
C ASP A 111 18.48 -9.77 -8.30
N ASN A 112 17.91 -10.10 -7.15
CA ASN A 112 18.61 -10.14 -5.85
C ASN A 112 19.32 -8.82 -5.50
N SER A 113 18.67 -7.68 -5.77
CA SER A 113 19.23 -6.35 -5.55
C SER A 113 18.81 -5.69 -4.23
N PHE A 114 17.77 -6.21 -3.55
CA PHE A 114 17.27 -5.65 -2.29
C PHE A 114 17.31 -6.67 -1.15
N ASP A 115 17.64 -6.19 0.05
CA ASP A 115 17.59 -6.96 1.28
C ASP A 115 16.18 -6.97 1.86
N ILE A 116 15.46 -5.86 1.68
CA ILE A 116 14.11 -5.65 2.20
C ILE A 116 13.25 -5.02 1.10
N VAL A 117 12.02 -5.52 0.93
CA VAL A 117 10.93 -4.85 0.20
C VAL A 117 9.83 -4.53 1.20
N ILE A 118 9.36 -3.30 1.23
CA ILE A 118 8.23 -2.85 2.05
C ILE A 118 7.15 -2.28 1.17
N THR A 119 5.89 -2.40 1.60
CA THR A 119 4.74 -1.76 0.93
C THR A 119 3.64 -1.49 1.94
N ARG A 120 2.94 -0.37 1.77
CA ARG A 120 1.83 -0.01 2.65
C ARG A 120 0.71 0.65 1.85
N TYR A 121 -0.50 0.07 1.95
CA TYR A 121 -1.74 0.58 1.34
C TYR A 121 -1.62 0.81 -0.18
N ALA A 122 -0.97 -0.12 -0.87
CA ALA A 122 -0.72 0.00 -2.30
C ALA A 122 -1.17 -1.21 -3.11
N LEU A 123 -0.97 -2.44 -2.62
CA LEU A 123 -1.12 -3.65 -3.45
C LEU A 123 -2.56 -3.93 -3.89
N HIS A 124 -3.55 -3.38 -3.22
CA HIS A 124 -4.96 -3.48 -3.64
C HIS A 124 -5.28 -2.68 -4.92
N HIS A 125 -4.33 -1.91 -5.43
CA HIS A 125 -4.41 -1.21 -6.73
C HIS A 125 -3.66 -1.94 -7.86
N PHE A 126 -2.96 -3.05 -7.57
CA PHE A 126 -2.09 -3.72 -8.54
C PHE A 126 -2.87 -4.78 -9.34
N PRO A 127 -3.11 -4.57 -10.66
CA PRO A 127 -3.97 -5.45 -11.44
C PRO A 127 -3.35 -6.82 -11.71
N ALA A 128 -2.03 -6.91 -11.78
CA ALA A 128 -1.28 -8.13 -12.02
C ALA A 128 -0.62 -8.63 -10.73
N ILE A 129 -1.37 -8.75 -9.63
CA ILE A 129 -0.83 -9.00 -8.29
C ILE A 129 0.10 -10.22 -8.20
N THR A 130 -0.20 -11.29 -8.94
CA THR A 130 0.65 -12.49 -8.96
C THR A 130 2.00 -12.21 -9.63
N ASP A 131 2.03 -11.40 -10.69
CA ASP A 131 3.26 -10.99 -11.36
C ASP A 131 4.04 -10.01 -10.49
N THR A 132 3.35 -9.11 -9.81
CA THR A 132 3.96 -8.24 -8.78
C THR A 132 4.67 -9.05 -7.70
N PHE A 133 4.06 -10.12 -7.19
CA PHE A 133 4.71 -11.00 -6.21
C PHE A 133 5.94 -11.74 -6.81
N ARG A 134 5.94 -12.08 -8.10
CA ARG A 134 7.12 -12.61 -8.78
C ARG A 134 8.23 -11.59 -8.86
N GLU A 135 7.91 -10.33 -9.19
CA GLU A 135 8.89 -9.24 -9.23
C GLU A 135 9.46 -8.95 -7.84
N ILE A 136 8.62 -8.88 -6.78
CA ILE A 136 9.08 -8.76 -5.40
C ILE A 136 10.06 -9.88 -5.06
N SER A 137 9.70 -11.13 -5.36
CA SER A 137 10.59 -12.27 -5.12
C SER A 137 11.88 -12.19 -5.96
N ARG A 138 11.80 -11.77 -7.22
CA ARG A 138 12.94 -11.63 -8.12
C ARG A 138 13.97 -10.65 -7.59
N VAL A 139 13.52 -9.44 -7.21
CA VAL A 139 14.43 -8.37 -6.76
C VAL A 139 14.95 -8.58 -5.33
N LEU A 140 14.27 -9.36 -4.49
CA LEU A 140 14.76 -9.72 -3.17
C LEU A 140 15.97 -10.66 -3.25
N LYS A 141 16.97 -10.41 -2.43
CA LYS A 141 18.07 -11.34 -2.17
C LYS A 141 17.57 -12.59 -1.46
N ASN A 142 18.34 -13.69 -1.54
CA ASN A 142 18.08 -14.88 -0.72
C ASN A 142 18.07 -14.52 0.77
N ASN A 143 17.09 -15.00 1.51
CA ASN A 143 16.78 -14.66 2.90
C ASN A 143 16.32 -13.21 3.10
N GLY A 144 16.13 -12.42 2.03
CA GLY A 144 15.55 -11.07 2.09
C GLY A 144 14.13 -11.08 2.65
N VAL A 145 13.71 -9.97 3.19
CA VAL A 145 12.42 -9.81 3.88
C VAL A 145 11.45 -9.00 3.02
N PHE A 146 10.22 -9.46 2.91
CA PHE A 146 9.11 -8.71 2.35
C PHE A 146 8.13 -8.38 3.47
N PHE A 147 7.88 -7.08 3.68
CA PHE A 147 6.83 -6.59 4.57
C PHE A 147 5.69 -6.02 3.74
N LEU A 148 4.48 -6.48 4.03
CA LEU A 148 3.23 -6.04 3.41
C LEU A 148 2.29 -5.53 4.48
N SER A 149 1.76 -4.32 4.28
CA SER A 149 0.70 -3.73 5.10
C SER A 149 -0.44 -3.28 4.20
N ASP A 150 -1.59 -3.93 4.28
CA ASP A 150 -2.74 -3.59 3.42
C ASP A 150 -4.07 -3.86 4.14
N PRO A 151 -5.12 -3.05 3.91
CA PRO A 151 -6.43 -3.33 4.45
C PRO A 151 -6.96 -4.70 4.01
N THR A 152 -7.86 -5.25 4.81
CA THR A 152 -8.46 -6.57 4.59
C THR A 152 -9.96 -6.50 4.82
N PRO A 153 -10.78 -7.26 4.10
CA PRO A 153 -12.21 -7.35 4.40
C PRO A 153 -12.41 -7.97 5.78
N ASN A 154 -13.49 -7.59 6.46
CA ASN A 154 -13.95 -8.32 7.64
C ASN A 154 -14.34 -9.76 7.26
N ASP A 155 -14.21 -10.68 8.21
CA ASP A 155 -14.44 -12.12 7.96
C ASP A 155 -15.87 -12.44 7.50
N ASP A 156 -16.85 -11.64 7.92
CA ASP A 156 -18.26 -11.74 7.57
C ASP A 156 -18.64 -10.96 6.30
N ASP A 157 -17.72 -10.20 5.71
CA ASP A 157 -17.93 -9.45 4.46
C ASP A 157 -17.74 -10.32 3.22
N VAL A 158 -18.58 -11.34 3.09
CA VAL A 158 -18.54 -12.30 1.98
C VAL A 158 -18.93 -11.64 0.64
N GLU A 159 -19.84 -10.67 0.68
CA GLU A 159 -20.34 -9.95 -0.48
C GLU A 159 -19.45 -8.77 -0.90
N ARG A 160 -18.36 -8.53 -0.15
CA ARG A 160 -17.34 -7.53 -0.50
C ARG A 160 -17.86 -6.08 -0.49
N PHE A 161 -18.66 -5.75 0.52
CA PHE A 161 -19.12 -4.38 0.77
C PHE A 161 -17.97 -3.38 0.76
N VAL A 162 -16.86 -3.71 1.45
CA VAL A 162 -15.72 -2.79 1.55
C VAL A 162 -15.08 -2.48 0.19
N ASP A 163 -15.00 -3.46 -0.72
CA ASP A 163 -14.45 -3.22 -2.06
C ASP A 163 -15.36 -2.32 -2.90
N GLU A 164 -16.69 -2.55 -2.87
CA GLU A 164 -17.66 -1.67 -3.55
C GLU A 164 -17.60 -0.24 -2.99
N TYR A 165 -17.50 -0.10 -1.67
CA TYR A 165 -17.32 1.20 -1.02
C TYR A 165 -16.04 1.90 -1.48
N MET A 166 -14.91 1.17 -1.53
CA MET A 166 -13.64 1.73 -1.95
C MET A 166 -13.63 2.12 -3.43
N GLN A 167 -14.29 1.37 -4.30
CA GLN A 167 -14.38 1.66 -5.74
C GLN A 167 -15.12 2.97 -6.08
N MET A 168 -15.95 3.50 -5.18
CA MET A 168 -16.54 4.84 -5.35
C MET A 168 -15.48 5.93 -5.54
N LYS A 169 -14.27 5.74 -5.02
CA LYS A 169 -13.19 6.74 -5.06
C LYS A 169 -12.56 6.91 -6.45
N LYS A 170 -12.74 5.97 -7.36
CA LYS A 170 -12.17 5.97 -8.72
C LYS A 170 -10.64 6.15 -8.79
N ASP A 171 -9.95 5.69 -7.76
CA ASP A 171 -8.47 5.70 -7.67
C ASP A 171 -7.84 4.37 -8.13
N GLY A 172 -8.62 3.53 -8.82
CA GLY A 172 -8.17 2.24 -9.32
C GLY A 172 -8.18 1.13 -8.27
N HIS A 173 -8.92 1.28 -7.16
CA HIS A 173 -9.11 0.18 -6.21
C HIS A 173 -9.63 -1.07 -6.93
N ILE A 174 -8.96 -2.20 -6.72
CA ILE A 174 -9.32 -3.48 -7.34
C ILE A 174 -9.98 -4.38 -6.28
N LYS A 175 -9.24 -4.68 -5.21
CA LYS A 175 -9.69 -5.62 -4.20
C LYS A 175 -8.80 -5.58 -2.97
N PHE A 176 -9.38 -5.63 -1.77
CA PHE A 176 -8.65 -6.00 -0.56
C PHE A 176 -8.49 -7.52 -0.48
N TYR A 177 -7.31 -7.98 -0.12
CA TYR A 177 -6.98 -9.40 -0.02
C TYR A 177 -7.01 -9.85 1.45
N THR A 178 -7.45 -11.07 1.67
CA THR A 178 -7.39 -11.69 2.99
C THR A 178 -5.96 -12.14 3.31
N LYS A 179 -5.66 -12.35 4.61
CA LYS A 179 -4.38 -12.90 5.07
C LYS A 179 -4.03 -14.23 4.36
N ASP A 180 -5.01 -15.10 4.18
CA ASP A 180 -4.81 -16.39 3.52
C ASP A 180 -4.51 -16.26 2.03
N GLU A 181 -5.10 -15.27 1.34
CA GLU A 181 -4.79 -14.98 -0.05
C GLU A 181 -3.35 -14.47 -0.19
N TRP A 182 -2.89 -13.58 0.70
CA TRP A 182 -1.51 -13.12 0.72
C TRP A 182 -0.52 -14.26 0.97
N LYS A 183 -0.80 -15.15 1.95
CA LYS A 183 0.03 -16.33 2.23
C LYS A 183 0.10 -17.28 1.03
N LYS A 184 -1.02 -17.52 0.35
CA LYS A 184 -1.05 -18.35 -0.87
C LYS A 184 -0.20 -17.73 -1.99
N MET A 185 -0.29 -16.42 -2.23
CA MET A 185 0.53 -15.73 -3.22
C MET A 185 2.02 -15.81 -2.89
N GLY A 186 2.39 -15.56 -1.64
CA GLY A 186 3.77 -15.70 -1.19
C GLY A 186 4.33 -17.09 -1.46
N ASN A 187 3.59 -18.14 -1.12
CA ASN A 187 4.01 -19.52 -1.34
C ASN A 187 4.25 -19.88 -2.82
N LEU A 188 3.52 -19.24 -3.75
CA LEU A 188 3.69 -19.47 -5.20
C LEU A 188 5.04 -18.95 -5.72
N VAL A 189 5.69 -18.03 -5.01
CA VAL A 189 6.90 -17.33 -5.46
C VAL A 189 8.07 -17.43 -4.48
N ALA A 190 8.09 -18.50 -3.67
CA ALA A 190 9.12 -18.76 -2.66
C ALA A 190 9.25 -17.68 -1.57
N LEU A 191 8.21 -16.91 -1.30
CA LEU A 191 8.11 -16.01 -0.15
C LEU A 191 7.38 -16.75 0.98
N MET A 192 8.13 -17.23 1.95
CA MET A 192 7.59 -17.94 3.10
C MET A 192 7.09 -16.97 4.15
N TYR A 193 5.84 -17.12 4.56
CA TYR A 193 5.26 -16.39 5.69
C TYR A 193 6.04 -16.65 6.98
N ILE A 194 6.32 -15.58 7.76
CA ILE A 194 7.07 -15.64 9.02
C ILE A 194 6.17 -15.27 10.19
N ASP A 195 5.54 -14.08 10.11
CA ASP A 195 4.83 -13.46 11.23
C ASP A 195 3.80 -12.44 10.72
N ASP A 196 2.87 -12.05 11.57
CA ASP A 196 1.91 -10.97 11.29
C ASP A 196 1.43 -10.28 12.58
N PHE A 197 0.90 -9.07 12.39
CA PHE A 197 0.07 -8.38 13.38
C PHE A 197 -1.06 -7.62 12.68
N GLU A 198 -2.11 -7.31 13.42
CA GLU A 198 -3.26 -6.54 12.90
C GLU A 198 -3.25 -5.14 13.50
N THR A 199 -3.63 -4.16 12.69
CA THR A 199 -3.94 -2.79 13.09
C THR A 199 -5.28 -2.39 12.51
N ASN A 200 -5.79 -1.23 12.90
CA ASN A 200 -7.00 -0.67 12.31
C ASN A 200 -6.68 0.73 11.79
N ILE A 201 -7.39 1.13 10.75
CA ILE A 201 -7.39 2.51 10.27
C ILE A 201 -8.83 3.01 10.22
N ARG A 202 -9.05 4.26 10.65
CA ARG A 202 -10.32 4.96 10.50
C ARG A 202 -10.09 6.25 9.73
N PHE A 203 -10.84 6.47 8.69
CA PHE A 203 -10.68 7.64 7.83
C PHE A 203 -12.00 8.10 7.23
N PRO A 204 -12.13 9.41 6.93
CA PRO A 204 -13.30 9.97 6.30
C PRO A 204 -13.20 9.97 4.77
N ARG A 205 -14.36 10.05 4.14
CA ARG A 205 -14.55 10.37 2.73
C ARG A 205 -15.62 11.45 2.60
N LYS A 206 -15.44 12.39 1.69
CA LYS A 206 -16.49 13.35 1.38
C LYS A 206 -17.72 12.67 0.80
N LYS A 207 -18.90 13.12 1.21
CA LYS A 207 -20.21 12.62 0.75
C LYS A 207 -20.64 13.23 -0.59
N ASP A 208 -19.70 13.42 -1.51
CA ASP A 208 -19.98 13.93 -2.87
C ASP A 208 -20.64 12.87 -3.79
N THR A 209 -20.59 11.60 -3.39
CA THR A 209 -21.20 10.43 -4.06
C THR A 209 -22.35 9.82 -3.25
N ALA A 210 -23.17 10.66 -2.58
CA ALA A 210 -24.20 10.20 -1.65
C ALA A 210 -25.18 9.19 -2.26
N LEU A 211 -25.62 9.39 -3.51
CA LEU A 211 -26.55 8.45 -4.17
C LEU A 211 -25.93 7.09 -4.43
N GLU A 212 -24.65 7.04 -4.81
CA GLU A 212 -23.90 5.79 -4.99
C GLU A 212 -23.71 5.07 -3.66
N PHE A 213 -23.39 5.80 -2.60
CA PHE A 213 -23.26 5.25 -1.25
C PHE A 213 -24.58 4.66 -0.73
N ASP A 214 -25.70 5.39 -0.86
CA ASP A 214 -27.02 4.94 -0.45
C ASP A 214 -27.45 3.64 -1.20
N ASP A 215 -27.12 3.54 -2.50
CA ASP A 215 -27.34 2.34 -3.30
C ASP A 215 -26.50 1.16 -2.80
N ILE A 216 -25.21 1.35 -2.51
CA ILE A 216 -24.33 0.33 -1.96
C ILE A 216 -24.86 -0.17 -0.62
N ILE A 217 -25.17 0.72 0.34
CA ILE A 217 -25.69 0.33 1.65
C ILE A 217 -26.99 -0.49 1.51
N SER A 218 -27.86 -0.12 0.57
CA SER A 218 -29.15 -0.79 0.39
C SER A 218 -29.03 -2.26 -0.06
N ARG A 219 -27.89 -2.64 -0.65
CA ARG A 219 -27.64 -3.99 -1.20
C ARG A 219 -26.91 -4.91 -0.26
N HIS A 220 -26.27 -4.38 0.78
CA HIS A 220 -25.45 -5.15 1.70
C HIS A 220 -26.11 -5.36 3.06
N ASN A 221 -25.68 -6.41 3.77
CA ASN A 221 -26.18 -6.73 5.10
C ASN A 221 -25.80 -5.64 6.12
N GLU A 222 -26.79 -5.13 6.84
CA GLU A 222 -26.61 -4.09 7.85
C GLU A 222 -25.61 -4.47 8.97
N ALA A 223 -25.52 -5.75 9.33
CA ALA A 223 -24.56 -6.23 10.33
C ALA A 223 -23.12 -6.13 9.80
N VAL A 224 -22.89 -6.44 8.50
CA VAL A 224 -21.59 -6.28 7.85
C VAL A 224 -21.20 -4.81 7.82
N ILE A 225 -22.10 -3.93 7.40
CA ILE A 225 -21.85 -2.47 7.37
C ILE A 225 -21.49 -1.93 8.75
N ARG A 226 -22.21 -2.35 9.80
CA ARG A 226 -21.88 -1.99 11.19
C ARG A 226 -20.52 -2.50 11.63
N GLY A 227 -20.05 -3.65 11.12
CA GLY A 227 -18.72 -4.19 11.39
C GLY A 227 -17.58 -3.28 10.91
N TYR A 228 -17.85 -2.39 9.97
CA TYR A 228 -16.91 -1.36 9.50
C TYR A 228 -17.09 -0.01 10.22
N GLU A 229 -17.92 0.07 11.25
CA GLU A 229 -18.19 1.29 12.02
C GLU A 229 -18.53 2.49 11.12
N VAL A 230 -19.34 2.24 10.08
CA VAL A 230 -19.73 3.28 9.12
C VAL A 230 -20.59 4.33 9.81
N GLU A 231 -20.14 5.57 9.79
CA GLU A 231 -20.84 6.74 10.35
C GLU A 231 -20.85 7.90 9.35
N ILE A 232 -21.94 8.65 9.34
CA ILE A 232 -22.03 9.89 8.58
C ILE A 232 -21.94 11.04 9.59
N ILE A 233 -20.87 11.83 9.46
CA ILE A 233 -20.60 12.99 10.32
C ILE A 233 -20.53 14.21 9.40
N GLU A 234 -21.52 15.10 9.49
CA GLU A 234 -21.68 16.25 8.59
C GLU A 234 -21.73 15.82 7.10
N ASP A 235 -20.76 16.20 6.31
CA ASP A 235 -20.61 15.87 4.88
C ASP A 235 -19.56 14.78 4.60
N GLU A 236 -19.15 14.03 5.62
CA GLU A 236 -18.18 12.96 5.54
C GLU A 236 -18.77 11.60 5.93
N ILE A 237 -18.36 10.56 5.20
CA ILE A 237 -18.62 9.15 5.53
C ILE A 237 -17.34 8.60 6.15
N TRP A 238 -17.41 8.18 7.41
CA TRP A 238 -16.32 7.56 8.14
C TRP A 238 -16.43 6.04 8.09
N ILE A 239 -15.30 5.36 7.91
CA ILE A 239 -15.18 3.90 7.90
C ILE A 239 -13.96 3.47 8.69
N SER A 240 -14.07 2.32 9.38
CA SER A 240 -12.94 1.64 10.03
C SER A 240 -12.61 0.37 9.28
N GLU A 241 -11.34 0.17 8.95
CA GLU A 241 -10.83 -1.01 8.24
C GLU A 241 -9.77 -1.71 9.08
N LYS A 242 -9.81 -3.04 9.10
CA LYS A 242 -8.71 -3.85 9.60
C LYS A 242 -7.55 -3.83 8.61
N VAL A 243 -6.34 -3.85 9.10
CA VAL A 243 -5.11 -3.86 8.30
C VAL A 243 -4.28 -5.08 8.67
N ASN A 244 -4.00 -5.90 7.70
CA ASN A 244 -3.03 -6.99 7.83
C ASN A 244 -1.62 -6.46 7.61
N ASN A 245 -0.73 -6.75 8.54
CA ASN A 245 0.69 -6.47 8.47
C ASN A 245 1.43 -7.81 8.48
N LEU A 246 1.97 -8.24 7.35
CA LEU A 246 2.57 -9.56 7.18
C LEU A 246 4.06 -9.46 6.84
N LEU A 247 4.84 -10.36 7.41
CA LEU A 247 6.25 -10.56 7.07
C LEU A 247 6.43 -11.88 6.34
N PHE A 248 7.18 -11.80 5.26
CA PHE A 248 7.64 -12.95 4.48
C PHE A 248 9.16 -12.93 4.38
N ARG A 249 9.74 -14.11 4.15
CA ARG A 249 11.17 -14.29 3.84
C ARG A 249 11.33 -15.07 2.55
N LYS A 250 12.20 -14.60 1.66
CA LYS A 250 12.54 -15.34 0.46
C LYS A 250 13.36 -16.58 0.84
N ASN A 251 12.87 -17.75 0.42
CA ASN A 251 13.64 -18.99 0.48
C ASN A 251 14.80 -18.95 -0.53
N LYS A 252 15.82 -19.80 -0.25
CA LYS A 252 16.94 -19.98 -1.17
C LYS A 252 16.50 -20.64 -2.49
#